data_34cb5e8b7b4dde552c0e8938d585e3b1
#
_entry.id   34cb5e8b7b4dde552c0e8938d585e3b1
#
_cell.length_a   1.000
_cell.length_b   1.000
_cell.length_c   1.000
_cell.angle_alpha   90.00
_cell.angle_beta   90.00
_cell.angle_gamma   90.00
#
_symmetry.space_group_name_H-M   'P 1'
#
loop_
_entity.id
_entity.type
_entity.pdbx_description
1 polymer ?
#
loop_
_entity_poly.entity_id
_entity_poly.type
_entity_poly.pdbx_seq_one_letter_code
_entity_poly.pdbx_strand_id
1 'polypeptide(L)'
;MFGFSRTLARSDQLDERTSRFIGMMGEAAEQMTELLDQLGTSARIAADRWEPVLREVDTLELVREADAETPAVGEGASVETEADAVGRALRSLARAARVYGRIDEVTWHVDGRALELAPVNAEAGPVVSGEDVRDLGSLVARQVVEALGGSVALAGETLRVEL
;
A
#
# COMPACT_ATOMS: atom_id res chain seq x y z
N MET A 1 -9.74 0.96 21.53
CA MET A 1 -8.61 0.12 22.00
C MET A 1 -7.25 0.78 21.82
N PHE A 2 -6.99 1.55 20.75
CA PHE A 2 -5.70 2.21 20.48
C PHE A 2 -5.17 3.16 21.57
N GLY A 3 -6.04 3.89 22.28
CA GLY A 3 -5.62 4.84 23.32
C GLY A 3 -4.95 4.18 24.52
N PHE A 4 -5.39 2.98 24.92
CA PHE A 4 -4.86 2.30 26.09
C PHE A 4 -3.48 1.68 25.86
N SER A 5 -3.22 1.07 24.70
CA SER A 5 -1.90 0.48 24.39
C SER A 5 -0.83 1.57 24.28
N ARG A 6 -1.13 2.72 23.66
CA ARG A 6 -0.21 3.87 23.61
C ARG A 6 0.03 4.53 24.98
N THR A 7 -0.97 4.56 25.84
CA THR A 7 -0.83 5.11 27.20
C THR A 7 0.01 4.17 28.05
N LEU A 8 -0.21 2.86 27.95
CA LEU A 8 0.58 1.86 28.68
C LEU A 8 2.03 1.79 28.18
N ALA A 9 2.28 1.93 26.87
CA ALA A 9 3.64 1.95 26.31
C ALA A 9 4.49 3.15 26.79
N ARG A 10 3.86 4.22 27.31
CA ARG A 10 4.54 5.40 27.90
C ARG A 10 4.75 5.34 29.39
N SER A 11 4.37 4.24 30.04
CA SER A 11 4.55 4.07 31.47
C SER A 11 5.97 3.55 31.77
N ASP A 12 6.81 4.37 32.39
CA ASP A 12 8.18 4.06 32.82
C ASP A 12 8.31 2.90 33.84
N GLN A 13 7.20 2.28 34.22
CA GLN A 13 7.13 1.21 35.23
C GLN A 13 6.90 -0.18 34.63
N LEU A 14 6.86 -0.32 33.31
CA LEU A 14 6.66 -1.63 32.67
C LEU A 14 7.99 -2.35 32.50
N ASP A 15 8.00 -3.64 32.81
CA ASP A 15 9.14 -4.49 32.46
C ASP A 15 9.26 -4.62 30.92
N GLU A 16 10.47 -4.94 30.45
CA GLU A 16 10.78 -5.03 29.01
C GLU A 16 9.87 -6.03 28.27
N ARG A 17 9.48 -7.11 28.96
CA ARG A 17 8.60 -8.13 28.39
C ARG A 17 7.18 -7.60 28.17
N THR A 18 6.64 -6.90 29.14
CA THR A 18 5.31 -6.28 29.07
C THR A 18 5.28 -5.17 28.00
N SER A 19 6.33 -4.35 27.90
CA SER A 19 6.46 -3.33 26.86
C SER A 19 6.45 -3.95 25.46
N ARG A 20 7.15 -5.08 25.27
CA ARG A 20 7.15 -5.81 24.00
C ARG A 20 5.76 -6.37 23.66
N PHE A 21 5.04 -6.95 24.60
CA PHE A 21 3.68 -7.44 24.38
C PHE A 21 2.71 -6.31 24.02
N ILE A 22 2.82 -5.16 24.68
CA ILE A 22 1.99 -3.99 24.36
C ILE A 22 2.30 -3.47 22.95
N GLY A 23 3.58 -3.46 22.55
CA GLY A 23 3.98 -3.12 21.18
C GLY A 23 3.33 -4.05 20.15
N MET A 24 3.46 -5.37 20.35
CA MET A 24 2.83 -6.37 19.47
C MET A 24 1.30 -6.24 19.41
N MET A 25 0.65 -5.93 20.51
CA MET A 25 -0.81 -5.67 20.53
C MET A 25 -1.18 -4.40 19.77
N GLY A 26 -0.34 -3.35 19.84
CA GLY A 26 -0.51 -2.13 19.08
C GLY A 26 -0.42 -2.38 17.57
N GLU A 27 0.64 -3.08 17.14
CA GLU A 27 0.84 -3.46 15.74
C GLU A 27 -0.30 -4.32 15.20
N ALA A 28 -0.73 -5.33 15.97
CA ALA A 28 -1.86 -6.18 15.57
C ALA A 28 -3.16 -5.37 15.43
N ALA A 29 -3.41 -4.41 16.32
CA ALA A 29 -4.59 -3.55 16.24
C ALA A 29 -4.53 -2.58 15.05
N GLU A 30 -3.35 -2.08 14.68
CA GLU A 30 -3.13 -1.26 13.48
C GLU A 30 -3.38 -2.09 12.21
N GLN A 31 -2.85 -3.32 12.15
CA GLN A 31 -3.11 -4.24 11.04
C GLN A 31 -4.61 -4.56 10.87
N MET A 32 -5.32 -4.81 11.98
CA MET A 32 -6.77 -5.04 11.93
C MET A 32 -7.54 -3.83 11.38
N THR A 33 -7.14 -2.62 11.77
CA THR A 33 -7.77 -1.39 11.26
C THR A 33 -7.53 -1.23 9.77
N GLU A 34 -6.30 -1.46 9.32
CA GLU A 34 -5.94 -1.42 7.91
C GLU A 34 -6.77 -2.42 7.07
N LEU A 35 -6.91 -3.65 7.55
CA LEU A 35 -7.73 -4.69 6.90
C LEU A 35 -9.21 -4.28 6.81
N LEU A 36 -9.77 -3.69 7.87
CA LEU A 36 -11.15 -3.21 7.87
C LEU A 36 -11.36 -2.05 6.89
N ASP A 37 -10.40 -1.12 6.79
CA ASP A 37 -10.44 -0.02 5.84
C ASP A 37 -10.34 -0.51 4.39
N GLN A 38 -9.47 -1.50 4.14
CA GLN A 38 -9.34 -2.16 2.83
C GLN A 38 -10.65 -2.87 2.44
N LEU A 39 -11.24 -3.66 3.33
CA LEU A 39 -12.52 -4.31 3.09
C LEU A 39 -13.65 -3.30 2.85
N GLY A 40 -13.69 -2.22 3.63
CA GLY A 40 -14.65 -1.14 3.46
C GLY A 40 -14.53 -0.45 2.11
N THR A 41 -13.30 -0.21 1.65
CA THR A 41 -13.03 0.39 0.34
C THR A 41 -13.42 -0.55 -0.79
N SER A 42 -12.99 -1.82 -0.73
CA SER A 42 -13.37 -2.85 -1.70
C SER A 42 -14.90 -3.01 -1.80
N ALA A 43 -15.60 -3.06 -0.67
CA ALA A 43 -17.05 -3.19 -0.64
C ALA A 43 -17.77 -1.96 -1.26
N ARG A 44 -17.25 -0.74 -1.05
CA ARG A 44 -17.81 0.47 -1.69
C ARG A 44 -17.59 0.48 -3.19
N ILE A 45 -16.40 0.09 -3.66
CA ILE A 45 -16.08 -0.03 -5.09
C ILE A 45 -17.00 -1.08 -5.73
N ALA A 46 -17.08 -2.28 -5.15
CA ALA A 46 -17.91 -3.37 -5.67
C ALA A 46 -19.42 -3.04 -5.70
N ALA A 47 -19.88 -2.16 -4.82
CA ALA A 47 -21.27 -1.69 -4.78
C ALA A 47 -21.53 -0.44 -5.63
N ASP A 48 -20.54 0.06 -6.39
CA ASP A 48 -20.60 1.32 -7.15
C ASP A 48 -21.02 2.52 -6.27
N ARG A 49 -20.50 2.55 -5.04
CA ARG A 49 -20.77 3.59 -4.03
C ARG A 49 -19.52 4.26 -3.51
N TRP A 50 -18.39 4.05 -4.18
CA TRP A 50 -17.17 4.73 -3.83
C TRP A 50 -17.14 6.11 -4.51
N GLU A 51 -17.08 7.14 -3.71
CA GLU A 51 -17.00 8.54 -4.15
C GLU A 51 -15.60 9.08 -3.82
N PRO A 52 -14.63 8.98 -4.75
CA PRO A 52 -13.28 9.46 -4.50
C PRO A 52 -13.21 10.98 -4.46
N VAL A 53 -12.43 11.54 -3.56
CA VAL A 53 -12.11 12.97 -3.52
C VAL A 53 -10.86 13.22 -4.35
N LEU A 54 -11.06 13.59 -5.61
CA LEU A 54 -9.95 13.83 -6.53
C LEU A 54 -9.25 15.14 -6.21
N ARG A 55 -7.92 15.12 -6.30
CA ARG A 55 -7.05 16.30 -6.21
C ARG A 55 -5.86 16.16 -7.15
N GLU A 56 -5.35 17.31 -7.58
CA GLU A 56 -4.16 17.37 -8.41
C GLU A 56 -2.91 17.09 -7.56
N VAL A 57 -2.11 16.11 -7.96
CA VAL A 57 -0.88 15.70 -7.26
C VAL A 57 0.21 15.34 -8.28
N ASP A 58 1.47 15.53 -7.91
CA ASP A 58 2.61 15.00 -8.66
C ASP A 58 2.81 13.52 -8.36
N THR A 59 2.96 12.69 -9.38
CA THR A 59 3.07 11.23 -9.24
C THR A 59 4.33 10.81 -8.49
N LEU A 60 5.47 11.50 -8.64
CA LEU A 60 6.70 11.18 -7.92
C LEU A 60 6.57 11.56 -6.44
N GLU A 61 5.98 12.70 -6.13
CA GLU A 61 5.69 13.10 -4.75
C GLU A 61 4.72 12.14 -4.09
N LEU A 62 3.65 11.77 -4.80
CA LEU A 62 2.67 10.78 -4.33
C LEU A 62 3.32 9.46 -3.93
N VAL A 63 4.21 8.92 -4.77
CA VAL A 63 4.93 7.66 -4.48
C VAL A 63 5.85 7.82 -3.26
N ARG A 64 6.58 8.93 -3.15
CA ARG A 64 7.49 9.21 -2.02
C ARG A 64 6.75 9.36 -0.69
N GLU A 65 5.58 10.00 -0.71
CA GLU A 65 4.74 10.16 0.48
C GLU A 65 4.03 8.86 0.87
N ALA A 66 3.74 8.00 -0.11
CA ALA A 66 3.05 6.74 0.12
C ALA A 66 3.84 5.79 1.02
N ASP A 67 5.14 5.63 0.76
CA ASP A 67 5.99 4.69 1.49
C ASP A 67 7.44 5.20 1.55
N ALA A 68 7.81 5.78 2.69
CA ALA A 68 9.16 6.29 2.92
C ALA A 68 10.24 5.18 2.95
N GLU A 69 9.85 3.91 3.10
CA GLU A 69 10.77 2.78 3.11
C GLU A 69 11.11 2.28 1.69
N THR A 70 10.28 2.64 0.70
CA THR A 70 10.49 2.24 -0.69
C THR A 70 11.04 3.42 -1.50
N PRO A 71 12.28 3.34 -1.99
CA PRO A 71 12.86 4.40 -2.84
C PRO A 71 12.00 4.67 -4.07
N ALA A 72 11.90 5.97 -4.44
CA ALA A 72 11.23 6.40 -5.66
C ALA A 72 12.12 7.36 -6.45
N VAL A 73 12.34 7.03 -7.72
CA VAL A 73 13.21 7.77 -8.65
C VAL A 73 12.50 8.02 -9.99
N GLY A 74 12.92 9.03 -10.72
CA GLY A 74 12.38 9.36 -12.04
C GLY A 74 11.77 10.75 -12.11
N GLU A 75 10.85 10.97 -13.03
CA GLU A 75 10.18 12.24 -13.26
C GLU A 75 8.67 12.04 -13.13
N GLY A 76 8.03 12.86 -12.27
CA GLY A 76 6.59 12.86 -12.04
C GLY A 76 5.83 13.66 -13.11
N ALA A 77 4.52 13.49 -13.09
CA ALA A 77 3.58 14.33 -13.82
C ALA A 77 2.38 14.67 -12.93
N SER A 78 1.74 15.81 -13.18
CA SER A 78 0.51 16.16 -12.51
C SER A 78 -0.64 15.25 -12.98
N VAL A 79 -1.33 14.65 -12.01
CA VAL A 79 -2.52 13.81 -12.23
C VAL A 79 -3.61 14.19 -11.25
N GLU A 80 -4.86 14.07 -11.67
CA GLU A 80 -6.01 14.24 -10.80
C GLU A 80 -6.43 12.86 -10.27
N THR A 81 -6.26 12.63 -8.96
CA THR A 81 -6.53 11.33 -8.34
C THR A 81 -6.91 11.45 -6.87
N GLU A 82 -7.40 10.37 -6.28
CA GLU A 82 -7.60 10.25 -4.83
C GLU A 82 -6.29 9.80 -4.17
N ALA A 83 -5.49 10.79 -3.77
CA ALA A 83 -4.10 10.59 -3.36
C ALA A 83 -3.95 9.65 -2.16
N ASP A 84 -4.85 9.69 -1.18
CA ASP A 84 -4.75 8.87 0.03
C ASP A 84 -5.04 7.38 -0.28
N ALA A 85 -6.01 7.09 -1.15
CA ALA A 85 -6.31 5.72 -1.56
C ALA A 85 -5.22 5.15 -2.47
N VAL A 86 -4.74 5.95 -3.44
CA VAL A 86 -3.62 5.55 -4.31
C VAL A 86 -2.34 5.37 -3.50
N GLY A 87 -2.03 6.26 -2.57
CA GLY A 87 -0.86 6.12 -1.69
C GLY A 87 -0.89 4.82 -0.88
N ARG A 88 -2.06 4.46 -0.30
CA ARG A 88 -2.24 3.16 0.38
C ARG A 88 -2.08 1.99 -0.58
N ALA A 89 -2.60 2.10 -1.80
CA ALA A 89 -2.46 1.09 -2.84
C ALA A 89 -1.00 0.83 -3.19
N LEU A 90 -0.23 1.88 -3.48
CA LEU A 90 1.20 1.78 -3.82
C LEU A 90 2.02 1.16 -2.69
N ARG A 91 1.77 1.57 -1.45
CA ARG A 91 2.41 0.97 -0.25
C ARG A 91 2.08 -0.52 -0.13
N SER A 92 0.83 -0.92 -0.33
CA SER A 92 0.41 -2.32 -0.26
C SER A 92 1.10 -3.17 -1.32
N LEU A 93 1.23 -2.67 -2.56
CA LEU A 93 1.92 -3.35 -3.64
C LEU A 93 3.42 -3.52 -3.36
N ALA A 94 4.11 -2.47 -2.89
CA ALA A 94 5.52 -2.53 -2.53
C ALA A 94 5.78 -3.50 -1.36
N ARG A 95 4.94 -3.45 -0.32
CA ARG A 95 4.99 -4.40 0.80
C ARG A 95 4.78 -5.84 0.34
N ALA A 96 3.78 -6.08 -0.51
CA ALA A 96 3.49 -7.42 -1.03
C ALA A 96 4.66 -7.95 -1.88
N ALA A 97 5.27 -7.13 -2.73
CA ALA A 97 6.44 -7.50 -3.51
C ALA A 97 7.60 -7.96 -2.61
N ARG A 98 7.89 -7.21 -1.53
CA ARG A 98 8.94 -7.58 -0.57
C ARG A 98 8.61 -8.87 0.18
N VAL A 99 7.42 -8.95 0.76
CA VAL A 99 7.03 -10.07 1.64
C VAL A 99 6.91 -11.39 0.86
N TYR A 100 6.17 -11.39 -0.23
CA TYR A 100 5.92 -12.61 -1.00
C TYR A 100 7.08 -12.97 -1.93
N GLY A 101 7.83 -11.97 -2.40
CA GLY A 101 9.05 -12.17 -3.16
C GLY A 101 10.27 -12.51 -2.32
N ARG A 102 10.19 -12.31 -0.99
CA ARG A 102 11.36 -12.40 -0.08
C ARG A 102 12.51 -11.54 -0.58
N ILE A 103 12.17 -10.34 -1.03
CA ILE A 103 13.09 -9.37 -1.60
C ILE A 103 13.28 -8.27 -0.54
N ASP A 104 14.54 -7.96 -0.23
CA ASP A 104 14.84 -6.95 0.80
C ASP A 104 14.53 -5.54 0.31
N GLU A 105 14.79 -5.25 -0.98
CA GLU A 105 14.62 -3.92 -1.55
C GLU A 105 13.87 -3.99 -2.88
N VAL A 106 12.89 -3.11 -3.02
CA VAL A 106 12.20 -2.81 -4.28
C VAL A 106 12.23 -1.31 -4.50
N THR A 107 12.13 -0.85 -5.73
CA THR A 107 12.20 0.57 -6.09
C THR A 107 11.07 0.92 -7.03
N TRP A 108 10.45 2.07 -6.82
CA TRP A 108 9.54 2.70 -7.76
C TRP A 108 10.32 3.53 -8.78
N HIS A 109 10.11 3.27 -10.06
CA HIS A 109 10.55 4.10 -11.17
C HIS A 109 9.34 4.84 -11.72
N VAL A 110 9.40 6.17 -11.70
CA VAL A 110 8.30 7.03 -12.13
C VAL A 110 8.65 7.65 -13.47
N ASP A 111 7.79 7.46 -14.47
CA ASP A 111 7.88 8.08 -15.79
C ASP A 111 6.52 8.70 -16.14
N GLY A 112 6.37 9.96 -15.79
CA GLY A 112 5.12 10.66 -15.95
C GLY A 112 3.99 10.02 -15.12
N ARG A 113 3.00 9.43 -15.79
CA ARG A 113 1.86 8.74 -15.16
C ARG A 113 2.09 7.25 -14.90
N ALA A 114 3.16 6.70 -15.47
CA ALA A 114 3.54 5.31 -15.31
C ALA A 114 4.44 5.15 -14.06
N LEU A 115 4.06 4.23 -13.17
CA LEU A 115 4.78 3.88 -11.96
C LEU A 115 5.20 2.41 -12.07
N GLU A 116 6.49 2.14 -12.06
CA GLU A 116 7.03 0.80 -12.22
C GLU A 116 7.72 0.35 -10.93
N LEU A 117 7.24 -0.73 -10.34
CA LEU A 117 7.85 -1.35 -9.16
C LEU A 117 8.73 -2.52 -9.60
N ALA A 118 9.99 -2.49 -9.23
CA ALA A 118 10.95 -3.54 -9.54
C ALA A 118 11.98 -3.71 -8.39
N PRO A 119 12.54 -4.92 -8.22
CA PRO A 119 12.17 -6.16 -8.91
C PRO A 119 10.91 -6.82 -8.33
N VAL A 120 10.13 -7.50 -9.17
CA VAL A 120 9.01 -8.33 -8.77
C VAL A 120 9.25 -9.73 -9.33
N ASN A 121 9.64 -10.67 -8.49
CA ASN A 121 9.96 -12.03 -8.93
C ASN A 121 8.70 -12.89 -9.16
N ALA A 122 8.90 -14.10 -9.68
CA ALA A 122 7.82 -15.03 -10.02
C ALA A 122 6.95 -15.45 -8.81
N GLU A 123 7.47 -15.38 -7.57
CA GLU A 123 6.71 -15.72 -6.36
C GLU A 123 5.77 -14.57 -5.95
N ALA A 124 6.22 -13.33 -6.09
CA ALA A 124 5.43 -12.12 -5.79
C ALA A 124 4.46 -11.74 -6.92
N GLY A 125 4.83 -12.00 -8.17
CA GLY A 125 4.10 -11.56 -9.35
C GLY A 125 2.59 -11.80 -9.30
N PRO A 126 2.11 -13.04 -9.11
CA PRO A 126 0.67 -13.33 -9.02
C PRO A 126 -0.04 -12.61 -7.87
N VAL A 127 0.67 -12.35 -6.76
CA VAL A 127 0.09 -11.66 -5.60
C VAL A 127 -0.07 -10.17 -5.88
N VAL A 128 0.98 -9.52 -6.37
CA VAL A 128 0.95 -8.07 -6.63
C VAL A 128 0.09 -7.71 -7.84
N SER A 129 -0.08 -8.63 -8.80
CA SER A 129 -1.03 -8.44 -9.91
C SER A 129 -2.49 -8.65 -9.50
N GLY A 130 -2.75 -9.20 -8.30
CA GLY A 130 -4.08 -9.53 -7.81
C GLY A 130 -4.68 -10.80 -8.41
N GLU A 131 -3.86 -11.64 -9.08
CA GLU A 131 -4.27 -12.97 -9.55
C GLU A 131 -4.35 -13.98 -8.40
N ASP A 132 -3.49 -13.83 -7.40
CA ASP A 132 -3.49 -14.61 -6.18
C ASP A 132 -3.99 -13.75 -5.02
N VAL A 133 -5.12 -14.16 -4.45
CA VAL A 133 -5.84 -13.42 -3.40
C VAL A 133 -5.25 -13.58 -1.99
N ARG A 134 -4.04 -14.08 -1.86
CA ARG A 134 -3.36 -14.22 -0.56
C ARG A 134 -3.09 -12.89 0.15
N ASP A 135 -3.04 -11.80 -0.60
CA ASP A 135 -2.86 -10.46 -0.05
C ASP A 135 -4.06 -9.57 -0.41
N LEU A 136 -4.86 -9.22 0.61
CA LEU A 136 -6.02 -8.36 0.42
C LEU A 136 -5.60 -6.95 -0.02
N GLY A 137 -4.45 -6.45 0.48
CA GLY A 137 -3.96 -5.13 0.15
C GLY A 137 -3.67 -4.97 -1.34
N SER A 138 -3.03 -5.97 -1.97
CA SER A 138 -2.77 -5.97 -3.41
C SER A 138 -4.05 -6.04 -4.23
N LEU A 139 -5.01 -6.86 -3.81
CA LEU A 139 -6.32 -6.94 -4.48
C LEU A 139 -7.05 -5.60 -4.43
N VAL A 140 -7.12 -4.98 -3.25
CA VAL A 140 -7.77 -3.66 -3.09
C VAL A 140 -7.00 -2.57 -3.82
N ALA A 141 -5.66 -2.62 -3.83
CA ALA A 141 -4.83 -1.69 -4.57
C ALA A 141 -5.18 -1.68 -6.06
N ARG A 142 -5.29 -2.86 -6.66
CA ARG A 142 -5.73 -3.00 -8.05
C ARG A 142 -7.12 -2.42 -8.26
N GLN A 143 -8.09 -2.76 -7.40
CA GLN A 143 -9.47 -2.24 -7.50
C GLN A 143 -9.52 -0.70 -7.41
N VAL A 144 -8.74 -0.10 -6.52
CA VAL A 144 -8.65 1.36 -6.38
C VAL A 144 -8.11 2.01 -7.65
N VAL A 145 -7.00 1.49 -8.19
CA VAL A 145 -6.39 2.01 -9.41
C VAL A 145 -7.36 1.89 -10.60
N GLU A 146 -7.98 0.72 -10.79
CA GLU A 146 -8.94 0.48 -11.87
C GLU A 146 -10.20 1.34 -11.73
N ALA A 147 -10.71 1.55 -10.51
CA ALA A 147 -11.88 2.40 -10.25
C ALA A 147 -11.60 3.90 -10.53
N LEU A 148 -10.33 4.31 -10.50
CA LEU A 148 -9.88 5.66 -10.89
C LEU A 148 -9.54 5.78 -12.38
N GLY A 149 -9.76 4.71 -13.16
CA GLY A 149 -9.51 4.68 -14.61
C GLY A 149 -8.08 4.31 -15.00
N GLY A 150 -7.25 3.93 -14.02
CA GLY A 150 -5.90 3.44 -14.22
C GLY A 150 -5.83 1.94 -14.51
N SER A 151 -4.61 1.40 -14.50
CA SER A 151 -4.38 -0.05 -14.69
C SER A 151 -3.20 -0.56 -13.88
N VAL A 152 -3.24 -1.86 -13.56
CA VAL A 152 -2.15 -2.59 -12.90
C VAL A 152 -1.82 -3.81 -13.73
N ALA A 153 -0.58 -3.95 -14.19
CA ALA A 153 -0.12 -5.04 -15.02
C ALA A 153 1.29 -5.50 -14.66
N LEU A 154 1.54 -6.81 -14.72
CA LEU A 154 2.86 -7.39 -14.54
C LEU A 154 3.52 -7.59 -15.91
N ALA A 155 4.73 -7.07 -16.11
CA ALA A 155 5.54 -7.23 -17.30
C ALA A 155 6.93 -7.77 -16.92
N GLY A 156 7.12 -9.08 -17.06
CA GLY A 156 8.35 -9.73 -16.60
C GLY A 156 8.51 -9.62 -15.08
N GLU A 157 9.59 -8.99 -14.64
CA GLU A 157 9.87 -8.75 -13.21
C GLU A 157 9.51 -7.32 -12.77
N THR A 158 8.63 -6.65 -13.48
CA THR A 158 8.21 -5.27 -13.20
C THR A 158 6.69 -5.20 -13.10
N LEU A 159 6.17 -4.66 -12.00
CA LEU A 159 4.77 -4.30 -11.88
C LEU A 159 4.58 -2.86 -12.35
N ARG A 160 3.75 -2.66 -13.36
CA ARG A 160 3.41 -1.35 -13.88
C ARG A 160 2.02 -0.93 -13.41
N VAL A 161 1.96 0.26 -12.84
CA VAL A 161 0.73 0.96 -12.45
C VAL A 161 0.63 2.22 -13.31
N GLU A 162 -0.50 2.40 -14.00
CA GLU A 162 -0.79 3.61 -14.78
C GLU A 162 -1.91 4.38 -14.07
N LEU A 163 -1.68 5.69 -13.85
CA LEU A 163 -2.63 6.59 -13.18
C LEU A 163 -3.31 7.56 -14.15
#